data_03b57fd399605da1d36cf2f20b6009b9
#
_entry.id   03b57fd399605da1d36cf2f20b6009b9
#
_cell.length_a   1.000
_cell.length_b   1.000
_cell.length_c   1.000
_cell.angle_alpha   90.00
_cell.angle_beta   90.00
_cell.angle_gamma   90.00
#
_symmetry.space_group_name_H-M   'P 1'
#
loop_
_entity.id
_entity.type
_entity.pdbx_description
1 polymer ?
#
loop_
_entity_poly.entity_id
_entity_poly.type
_entity_poly.pdbx_seq_one_letter_code
_entity_poly.pdbx_strand_id
1 'polypeptide(L)'
;MINTIKENFNKALYALIFSIITIGTLSFLSFETPYGLFLAGSFGSSMVLLFGYPESPFAQPKNVFFGHLVTSIVGVLILKFLPVDLFLQIAVAVGLGIFVMILLGVTHPPAGGNPIVIILGAVSYDFLLNPIIFGSIIIIAYAIVLNRFILKKNYPSSWKSWFKIIVVTIDIFITFFIVFHLFFYWSIQMMNIDYLLSEY
;
A
#
# COMPACT_ATOMS: atom_id res chain seq x y z
N MET A 1 -19.35 -28.13 7.46
CA MET A 1 -19.35 -27.38 6.20
C MET A 1 -20.68 -26.67 5.95
N ILE A 2 -21.85 -27.36 5.93
CA ILE A 2 -23.17 -26.72 5.67
C ILE A 2 -23.50 -25.63 6.71
N ASN A 3 -23.27 -25.89 8.00
CA ASN A 3 -23.52 -24.90 9.07
C ASN A 3 -22.62 -23.67 8.90
N THR A 4 -21.34 -23.86 8.60
CA THR A 4 -20.39 -22.79 8.33
C THR A 4 -20.83 -21.93 7.14
N ILE A 5 -21.38 -22.55 6.09
CA ILE A 5 -21.92 -21.81 4.94
C ILE A 5 -23.09 -20.94 5.36
N LYS A 6 -24.04 -21.48 6.12
CA LYS A 6 -25.22 -20.72 6.59
C LYS A 6 -24.82 -19.54 7.50
N GLU A 7 -23.89 -19.76 8.42
CA GLU A 7 -23.40 -18.72 9.34
C GLU A 7 -22.69 -17.57 8.60
N ASN A 8 -21.92 -17.91 7.56
CA ASN A 8 -21.14 -16.92 6.83
C ASN A 8 -21.87 -16.30 5.63
N PHE A 9 -23.05 -16.82 5.24
CA PHE A 9 -23.73 -16.43 4.00
C PHE A 9 -23.99 -14.91 3.92
N ASN A 10 -24.59 -14.33 4.95
CA ASN A 10 -24.90 -12.90 4.96
C ASN A 10 -23.62 -12.05 4.90
N LYS A 11 -22.58 -12.44 5.65
CA LYS A 11 -21.29 -11.77 5.62
C LYS A 11 -20.65 -11.82 4.24
N ALA A 12 -20.67 -13.01 3.59
CA ALA A 12 -20.16 -13.20 2.25
C ALA A 12 -20.94 -12.39 1.21
N LEU A 13 -22.27 -12.31 1.36
CA LEU A 13 -23.14 -11.54 0.47
C LEU A 13 -22.84 -10.03 0.55
N TYR A 14 -22.68 -9.47 1.75
CA TYR A 14 -22.26 -8.09 1.91
C TYR A 14 -20.87 -7.83 1.32
N ALA A 15 -19.91 -8.73 1.58
CA ALA A 15 -18.58 -8.62 1.01
C ALA A 15 -18.60 -8.66 -0.52
N LEU A 16 -19.41 -9.54 -1.12
CA LEU A 16 -19.62 -9.62 -2.57
C LEU A 16 -20.13 -8.28 -3.12
N ILE A 17 -21.27 -7.80 -2.61
CA ILE A 17 -21.93 -6.58 -3.12
C ILE A 17 -20.99 -5.38 -3.01
N PHE A 18 -20.39 -5.16 -1.84
CA PHE A 18 -19.53 -4.00 -1.63
C PHE A 18 -18.19 -4.11 -2.36
N SER A 19 -17.65 -5.31 -2.57
CA SER A 19 -16.48 -5.49 -3.43
C SER A 19 -16.80 -5.15 -4.89
N ILE A 20 -17.95 -5.59 -5.41
CA ILE A 20 -18.39 -5.24 -6.78
C ILE A 20 -18.52 -3.72 -6.92
N ILE A 21 -19.21 -3.05 -5.98
CA ILE A 21 -19.42 -1.61 -6.02
C ILE A 21 -18.07 -0.88 -5.94
N THR A 22 -17.22 -1.24 -4.98
CA THR A 22 -15.96 -0.52 -4.72
C THR A 22 -14.96 -0.72 -5.87
N ILE A 23 -14.73 -1.96 -6.28
CA ILE A 23 -13.82 -2.26 -7.40
C ILE A 23 -14.41 -1.74 -8.71
N GLY A 24 -15.73 -1.83 -8.91
CA GLY A 24 -16.43 -1.25 -10.05
C GLY A 24 -16.23 0.27 -10.15
N THR A 25 -16.34 0.99 -9.03
CA THR A 25 -16.05 2.43 -8.97
C THR A 25 -14.60 2.73 -9.36
N LEU A 26 -13.62 2.00 -8.79
CA LEU A 26 -12.22 2.21 -9.12
C LEU A 26 -11.90 1.87 -10.58
N SER A 27 -12.49 0.80 -11.11
CA SER A 27 -12.36 0.42 -12.52
C SER A 27 -12.97 1.47 -13.44
N PHE A 28 -14.17 1.95 -13.12
CA PHE A 28 -14.82 3.03 -13.89
C PHE A 28 -13.96 4.29 -13.92
N LEU A 29 -13.46 4.73 -12.76
CA LEU A 29 -12.57 5.89 -12.69
C LEU A 29 -11.28 5.68 -13.48
N SER A 30 -10.75 4.44 -13.51
CA SER A 30 -9.49 4.14 -14.18
C SER A 30 -9.60 4.05 -15.71
N PHE A 31 -10.71 3.52 -16.22
CA PHE A 31 -10.80 3.13 -17.63
C PHE A 31 -11.81 3.96 -18.43
N GLU A 32 -12.80 4.57 -17.74
CA GLU A 32 -13.86 5.35 -18.38
C GLU A 32 -13.73 6.86 -18.14
N THR A 33 -12.67 7.29 -17.43
CA THR A 33 -12.45 8.72 -17.16
C THR A 33 -11.00 9.13 -17.48
N PRO A 34 -10.72 10.41 -17.78
CA PRO A 34 -9.37 10.89 -18.05
C PRO A 34 -8.51 11.12 -16.79
N TYR A 35 -9.01 10.78 -15.61
CA TYR A 35 -8.35 11.13 -14.35
C TYR A 35 -7.19 10.19 -13.95
N GLY A 36 -6.91 9.14 -14.73
CA GLY A 36 -5.81 8.22 -14.51
C GLY A 36 -6.19 6.94 -13.75
N LEU A 37 -5.19 6.15 -13.38
CA LEU A 37 -5.39 4.83 -12.77
C LEU A 37 -5.73 4.94 -11.28
N PHE A 38 -6.90 4.48 -10.86
CA PHE A 38 -7.32 4.40 -9.45
C PHE A 38 -7.30 2.97 -8.89
N LEU A 39 -7.22 1.97 -9.76
CA LEU A 39 -7.25 0.57 -9.41
C LEU A 39 -5.83 0.02 -9.22
N ALA A 40 -5.55 -0.54 -8.04
CA ALA A 40 -4.36 -1.36 -7.79
C ALA A 40 -4.76 -2.83 -7.57
N GLY A 41 -3.98 -3.77 -8.09
CA GLY A 41 -4.27 -5.20 -7.98
C GLY A 41 -4.40 -5.67 -6.51
N SER A 42 -3.63 -5.08 -5.62
CA SER A 42 -3.68 -5.35 -4.17
C SER A 42 -5.00 -4.93 -3.50
N PHE A 43 -5.78 -4.04 -4.11
CA PHE A 43 -7.08 -3.64 -3.56
C PHE A 43 -8.10 -4.79 -3.57
N GLY A 44 -8.03 -5.69 -4.55
CA GLY A 44 -8.86 -6.91 -4.55
C GLY A 44 -8.70 -7.71 -3.26
N SER A 45 -7.46 -7.94 -2.83
CA SER A 45 -7.18 -8.61 -1.55
C SER A 45 -7.61 -7.79 -0.34
N SER A 46 -7.54 -6.45 -0.43
CA SER A 46 -8.00 -5.55 0.62
C SER A 46 -9.50 -5.68 0.88
N MET A 47 -10.33 -5.97 -0.14
CA MET A 47 -11.78 -6.17 0.02
C MET A 47 -12.09 -7.32 0.98
N VAL A 48 -11.28 -8.38 0.98
CA VAL A 48 -11.45 -9.51 1.91
C VAL A 48 -11.37 -9.04 3.36
N LEU A 49 -10.39 -8.19 3.68
CA LEU A 49 -10.24 -7.64 5.03
C LEU A 49 -11.30 -6.60 5.35
N LEU A 50 -11.49 -5.62 4.45
CA LEU A 50 -12.37 -4.47 4.70
C LEU A 50 -13.83 -4.87 4.83
N PHE A 51 -14.29 -5.84 4.05
CA PHE A 51 -15.70 -6.24 4.04
C PHE A 51 -15.94 -7.59 4.72
N GLY A 52 -14.94 -8.47 4.72
CA GLY A 52 -15.03 -9.77 5.37
C GLY A 52 -14.62 -9.76 6.85
N TYR A 53 -13.59 -8.99 7.22
CA TYR A 53 -12.97 -9.03 8.55
C TYR A 53 -12.63 -7.62 9.05
N PRO A 54 -13.61 -6.68 9.12
CA PRO A 54 -13.35 -5.29 9.48
C PRO A 54 -12.86 -5.08 10.92
N GLU A 55 -13.09 -6.05 11.80
CA GLU A 55 -12.58 -6.09 13.17
C GLU A 55 -11.08 -6.35 13.26
N SER A 56 -10.48 -6.89 12.20
CA SER A 56 -9.04 -7.13 12.12
C SER A 56 -8.25 -5.83 12.29
N PRO A 57 -7.16 -5.83 13.06
CA PRO A 57 -6.25 -4.68 13.11
C PRO A 57 -5.70 -4.33 11.72
N PHE A 58 -5.52 -5.32 10.86
CA PHE A 58 -5.02 -5.15 9.50
C PHE A 58 -6.03 -4.50 8.54
N ALA A 59 -7.32 -4.49 8.89
CA ALA A 59 -8.39 -3.85 8.14
C ALA A 59 -8.62 -2.39 8.54
N GLN A 60 -7.92 -1.89 9.57
CA GLN A 60 -8.16 -0.52 10.03
C GLN A 60 -7.64 0.48 8.99
N PRO A 61 -8.36 1.61 8.77
CA PRO A 61 -8.02 2.59 7.74
C PRO A 61 -6.56 3.04 7.76
N LYS A 62 -6.00 3.25 8.97
CA LYS A 62 -4.59 3.55 9.16
C LYS A 62 -3.66 2.54 8.47
N ASN A 63 -3.90 1.26 8.73
CA ASN A 63 -3.09 0.18 8.21
C ASN A 63 -3.27 0.04 6.70
N VAL A 64 -4.50 0.19 6.22
CA VAL A 64 -4.81 0.17 4.78
C VAL A 64 -4.06 1.27 4.05
N PHE A 65 -4.27 2.53 4.47
CA PHE A 65 -3.69 3.69 3.79
C PHE A 65 -2.15 3.66 3.82
N PHE A 66 -1.59 3.63 5.02
CA PHE A 66 -0.13 3.69 5.17
C PHE A 66 0.57 2.39 4.74
N GLY A 67 -0.07 1.23 4.89
CA GLY A 67 0.46 -0.02 4.37
C GLY A 67 0.66 0.03 2.86
N HIS A 68 -0.37 0.43 2.10
CA HIS A 68 -0.25 0.61 0.66
C HIS A 68 0.77 1.69 0.29
N LEU A 69 0.76 2.84 0.96
CA LEU A 69 1.67 3.94 0.67
C LEU A 69 3.14 3.53 0.89
N VAL A 70 3.45 2.96 2.05
CA VAL A 70 4.83 2.60 2.44
C VAL A 70 5.41 1.54 1.50
N THR A 71 4.68 0.46 1.25
CA THR A 71 5.15 -0.61 0.37
C THR A 71 5.32 -0.14 -1.06
N SER A 72 4.45 0.77 -1.52
CA SER A 72 4.56 1.36 -2.86
C SER A 72 5.76 2.31 -2.97
N ILE A 73 6.03 3.13 -1.96
CA ILE A 73 7.23 3.98 -1.93
C ILE A 73 8.48 3.11 -2.00
N VAL A 74 8.57 2.06 -1.17
CA VAL A 74 9.71 1.13 -1.22
C VAL A 74 9.84 0.50 -2.60
N GLY A 75 8.74 0.03 -3.20
CA GLY A 75 8.75 -0.55 -4.54
C GLY A 75 9.29 0.42 -5.60
N VAL A 76 8.84 1.68 -5.60
CA VAL A 76 9.30 2.71 -6.54
C VAL A 76 10.79 3.05 -6.31
N LEU A 77 11.22 3.18 -5.05
CA LEU A 77 12.63 3.46 -4.74
C LEU A 77 13.54 2.32 -5.21
N ILE A 78 13.17 1.07 -4.94
CA ILE A 78 13.95 -0.08 -5.38
C ILE A 78 13.98 -0.17 -6.91
N LEU A 79 12.85 0.03 -7.60
CA LEU A 79 12.79 0.07 -9.05
C LEU A 79 13.76 1.12 -9.65
N LYS A 80 13.84 2.29 -9.03
CA LYS A 80 14.62 3.42 -9.55
C LYS A 80 16.11 3.37 -9.22
N PHE A 81 16.46 2.86 -8.04
CA PHE A 81 17.79 3.04 -7.48
C PHE A 81 18.55 1.74 -7.22
N LEU A 82 17.94 0.58 -7.40
CA LEU A 82 18.61 -0.71 -7.23
C LEU A 82 18.74 -1.45 -8.59
N PRO A 83 19.81 -1.21 -9.37
CA PRO A 83 20.00 -1.83 -10.69
C PRO A 83 20.59 -3.25 -10.54
N VAL A 84 19.77 -4.19 -10.11
CA VAL A 84 20.09 -5.61 -9.98
C VAL A 84 19.13 -6.46 -10.81
N ASP A 85 19.39 -7.77 -10.92
CA ASP A 85 18.51 -8.70 -11.61
C ASP A 85 17.08 -8.63 -11.07
N LEU A 86 16.11 -8.77 -11.96
CA LEU A 86 14.68 -8.59 -11.68
C LEU A 86 14.20 -9.40 -10.47
N PHE A 87 14.64 -10.65 -10.34
CA PHE A 87 14.23 -11.51 -9.23
C PHE A 87 14.73 -11.00 -7.87
N LEU A 88 15.97 -10.47 -7.82
CA LEU A 88 16.53 -9.84 -6.62
C LEU A 88 15.84 -8.52 -6.31
N GLN A 89 15.59 -7.72 -7.34
CA GLN A 89 14.89 -6.43 -7.19
C GLN A 89 13.51 -6.64 -6.55
N ILE A 90 12.74 -7.60 -7.04
CA ILE A 90 11.42 -7.96 -6.47
C ILE A 90 11.58 -8.46 -5.03
N ALA A 91 12.51 -9.39 -4.77
CA ALA A 91 12.71 -9.97 -3.45
C ALA A 91 13.07 -8.91 -2.39
N VAL A 92 14.02 -8.02 -2.73
CA VAL A 92 14.46 -6.93 -1.85
C VAL A 92 13.31 -5.94 -1.62
N ALA A 93 12.59 -5.55 -2.66
CA ALA A 93 11.49 -4.60 -2.55
C ALA A 93 10.35 -5.12 -1.67
N VAL A 94 9.96 -6.39 -1.83
CA VAL A 94 8.94 -7.02 -1.00
C VAL A 94 9.42 -7.14 0.45
N GLY A 95 10.63 -7.65 0.66
CA GLY A 95 11.20 -7.82 2.00
C GLY A 95 11.32 -6.50 2.77
N LEU A 96 11.87 -5.45 2.13
CA LEU A 96 11.95 -4.11 2.70
C LEU A 96 10.57 -3.49 2.92
N GLY A 97 9.64 -3.65 1.98
CA GLY A 97 8.27 -3.16 2.13
C GLY A 97 7.58 -3.76 3.36
N ILE A 98 7.69 -5.09 3.55
CA ILE A 98 7.16 -5.79 4.73
C ILE A 98 7.86 -5.30 6.00
N PHE A 99 9.18 -5.22 5.99
CA PHE A 99 9.97 -4.76 7.14
C PHE A 99 9.54 -3.37 7.60
N VAL A 100 9.47 -2.39 6.69
CA VAL A 100 9.08 -1.01 7.02
C VAL A 100 7.63 -0.95 7.47
N MET A 101 6.72 -1.67 6.83
CA MET A 101 5.31 -1.74 7.18
C MET A 101 5.10 -2.28 8.62
N ILE A 102 5.86 -3.31 9.03
CA ILE A 102 5.83 -3.86 10.39
C ILE A 102 6.46 -2.88 11.38
N LEU A 103 7.62 -2.32 11.05
CA LEU A 103 8.35 -1.36 11.89
C LEU A 103 7.48 -0.14 12.24
N LEU A 104 6.72 0.37 11.27
CA LEU A 104 5.81 1.50 11.46
C LEU A 104 4.48 1.14 12.13
N GLY A 105 4.21 -0.15 12.37
CA GLY A 105 2.93 -0.60 12.93
C GLY A 105 1.73 -0.28 12.04
N VAL A 106 1.93 -0.35 10.70
CA VAL A 106 0.90 -0.11 9.67
C VAL A 106 0.65 -1.34 8.82
N THR A 107 0.77 -2.52 9.43
CA THR A 107 0.66 -3.79 8.73
C THR A 107 -0.70 -3.96 8.07
N HIS A 108 -0.67 -4.09 6.73
CA HIS A 108 -1.80 -4.41 5.87
C HIS A 108 -1.34 -5.46 4.85
N PRO A 109 -1.58 -6.76 5.07
CA PRO A 109 -1.00 -7.83 4.25
C PRO A 109 -1.20 -7.68 2.74
N PRO A 110 -2.38 -7.23 2.23
CA PRO A 110 -2.56 -7.02 0.79
C PRO A 110 -1.55 -6.06 0.17
N ALA A 111 -1.09 -5.07 0.92
CA ALA A 111 -0.13 -4.08 0.45
C ALA A 111 1.26 -4.67 0.15
N GLY A 112 1.58 -5.83 0.71
CA GLY A 112 2.84 -6.55 0.42
C GLY A 112 3.01 -6.93 -1.05
N GLY A 113 1.93 -6.95 -1.84
CA GLY A 113 1.98 -7.19 -3.27
C GLY A 113 2.32 -5.96 -4.12
N ASN A 114 2.26 -4.74 -3.57
CA ASN A 114 2.50 -3.52 -4.34
C ASN A 114 3.89 -3.44 -4.98
N PRO A 115 5.01 -3.78 -4.28
CA PRO A 115 6.33 -3.75 -4.89
C PRO A 115 6.45 -4.63 -6.13
N ILE A 116 5.76 -5.77 -6.16
CA ILE A 116 5.75 -6.68 -7.31
C ILE A 116 5.11 -6.00 -8.52
N VAL A 117 3.91 -5.42 -8.32
CA VAL A 117 3.17 -4.71 -9.39
C VAL A 117 3.97 -3.53 -9.91
N ILE A 118 4.60 -2.76 -9.02
CA ILE A 118 5.42 -1.59 -9.34
C ILE A 118 6.62 -1.97 -10.21
N ILE A 119 7.36 -3.01 -9.82
CA ILE A 119 8.56 -3.43 -10.53
C ILE A 119 8.20 -4.05 -11.88
N LEU A 120 7.23 -4.98 -11.92
CA LEU A 120 6.81 -5.62 -13.17
C LEU A 120 6.15 -4.65 -14.16
N GLY A 121 5.44 -3.65 -13.64
CA GLY A 121 4.81 -2.61 -14.45
C GLY A 121 5.74 -1.45 -14.82
N ALA A 122 6.97 -1.42 -14.30
CA ALA A 122 7.93 -0.32 -14.50
C ALA A 122 7.29 1.07 -14.28
N VAL A 123 6.46 1.20 -13.25
CA VAL A 123 5.60 2.36 -13.05
C VAL A 123 6.38 3.61 -12.62
N SER A 124 5.80 4.78 -12.89
CA SER A 124 6.32 6.07 -12.47
C SER A 124 5.86 6.47 -11.06
N TYR A 125 6.35 7.63 -10.56
CA TYR A 125 5.93 8.19 -9.27
C TYR A 125 4.43 8.50 -9.20
N ASP A 126 3.78 8.72 -10.35
CA ASP A 126 2.33 8.99 -10.43
C ASP A 126 1.50 7.85 -9.84
N PHE A 127 2.04 6.63 -9.85
CA PHE A 127 1.42 5.48 -9.21
C PHE A 127 1.21 5.67 -7.70
N LEU A 128 2.02 6.50 -7.04
CA LEU A 128 1.86 6.82 -5.62
C LEU A 128 0.63 7.70 -5.37
N LEU A 129 0.31 8.59 -6.31
CA LEU A 129 -0.90 9.42 -6.26
C LEU A 129 -2.11 8.61 -6.72
N ASN A 130 -2.06 8.13 -7.95
CA ASN A 130 -3.02 7.26 -8.57
C ASN A 130 -2.35 5.92 -8.91
N PRO A 131 -2.78 4.78 -8.38
CA PRO A 131 -3.96 4.52 -7.56
C PRO A 131 -3.75 4.59 -6.03
N ILE A 132 -2.50 4.68 -5.53
CA ILE A 132 -2.26 4.34 -4.12
C ILE A 132 -2.96 5.29 -3.15
N ILE A 133 -2.71 6.60 -3.23
CA ILE A 133 -3.32 7.56 -2.30
C ILE A 133 -4.83 7.64 -2.54
N PHE A 134 -5.25 8.02 -3.74
CA PHE A 134 -6.67 8.26 -4.02
C PHE A 134 -7.50 6.97 -3.99
N GLY A 135 -6.99 5.87 -4.56
CA GLY A 135 -7.67 4.58 -4.49
C GLY A 135 -7.82 4.08 -3.05
N SER A 136 -6.78 4.22 -2.22
CA SER A 136 -6.87 3.85 -0.79
C SER A 136 -7.92 4.67 -0.04
N ILE A 137 -8.04 5.97 -0.32
CA ILE A 137 -9.09 6.81 0.28
C ILE A 137 -10.48 6.30 -0.12
N ILE A 138 -10.68 5.96 -1.39
CA ILE A 138 -11.95 5.45 -1.90
C ILE A 138 -12.33 4.13 -1.22
N ILE A 139 -11.43 3.14 -1.17
CA ILE A 139 -11.74 1.85 -0.55
C ILE A 139 -12.03 1.98 0.95
N ILE A 140 -11.33 2.88 1.65
CA ILE A 140 -11.57 3.18 3.06
C ILE A 140 -12.94 3.84 3.25
N ALA A 141 -13.32 4.78 2.38
CA ALA A 141 -14.63 5.42 2.44
C ALA A 141 -15.77 4.41 2.31
N TYR A 142 -15.70 3.49 1.34
CA TYR A 142 -16.67 2.40 1.20
C TYR A 142 -16.68 1.47 2.42
N ALA A 143 -15.51 1.16 2.98
CA ALA A 143 -15.43 0.33 4.18
C ALA A 143 -16.11 1.00 5.40
N ILE A 144 -15.96 2.32 5.55
CA ILE A 144 -16.65 3.08 6.60
C ILE A 144 -18.18 3.07 6.34
N VAL A 145 -18.62 3.31 5.11
CA VAL A 145 -20.05 3.30 4.76
C VAL A 145 -20.66 1.95 5.11
N LEU A 146 -20.09 0.85 4.64
CA LEU A 146 -20.61 -0.48 4.96
C LEU A 146 -20.61 -0.76 6.45
N ASN A 147 -19.42 -0.73 7.06
CA ASN A 147 -19.26 -1.27 8.40
C ASN A 147 -19.90 -0.38 9.47
N ARG A 148 -19.73 0.94 9.37
CA ARG A 148 -20.24 1.87 10.39
C ARG A 148 -21.71 2.23 10.19
N PHE A 149 -22.09 2.56 8.96
CA PHE A 149 -23.44 3.11 8.72
C PHE A 149 -24.46 2.03 8.38
N ILE A 150 -24.11 1.00 7.63
CA ILE A 150 -25.04 -0.06 7.23
C ILE A 150 -25.06 -1.19 8.27
N LEU A 151 -23.89 -1.76 8.59
CA LEU A 151 -23.79 -2.90 9.51
C LEU A 151 -23.74 -2.48 11.00
N LYS A 152 -23.66 -1.18 11.30
CA LYS A 152 -23.61 -0.61 12.66
C LYS A 152 -22.47 -1.16 13.52
N LYS A 153 -21.36 -1.58 12.90
CA LYS A 153 -20.17 -2.06 13.58
C LYS A 153 -19.33 -0.89 14.12
N ASN A 154 -18.49 -1.17 15.13
CA ASN A 154 -17.48 -0.22 15.61
C ASN A 154 -16.29 -0.19 14.65
N TYR A 155 -16.43 0.55 13.55
CA TYR A 155 -15.41 0.73 12.53
C TYR A 155 -15.29 2.21 12.12
N PRO A 156 -14.10 2.80 12.07
CA PRO A 156 -12.82 2.25 12.58
C PRO A 156 -12.85 2.06 14.09
N SER A 157 -12.09 1.07 14.59
CA SER A 157 -12.03 0.75 16.03
C SER A 157 -11.39 1.86 16.88
N SER A 158 -10.56 2.72 16.27
CA SER A 158 -9.93 3.86 16.95
C SER A 158 -9.64 5.01 15.97
N TRP A 159 -10.25 6.19 16.23
CA TRP A 159 -9.95 7.43 15.52
C TRP A 159 -8.76 8.20 16.12
N LYS A 160 -8.50 8.05 17.44
CA LYS A 160 -7.51 8.86 18.17
C LYS A 160 -6.06 8.54 17.82
N SER A 161 -5.77 7.35 17.29
CA SER A 161 -4.40 6.93 16.95
C SER A 161 -3.88 7.54 15.63
N TRP A 162 -4.75 8.12 14.81
CA TRP A 162 -4.41 8.61 13.47
C TRP A 162 -3.42 9.78 13.48
N PHE A 163 -3.68 10.79 14.31
CA PHE A 163 -2.88 12.01 14.31
C PHE A 163 -1.43 11.75 14.75
N LYS A 164 -1.25 10.93 15.79
CA LYS A 164 0.08 10.60 16.31
C LYS A 164 0.92 9.81 15.30
N ILE A 165 0.27 8.96 14.50
CA ILE A 165 0.94 8.13 13.50
C ILE A 165 1.28 8.93 12.26
N ILE A 166 0.42 9.84 11.80
CA ILE A 166 0.74 10.74 10.68
C ILE A 166 2.04 11.49 10.97
N VAL A 167 2.17 12.08 12.16
CA VAL A 167 3.39 12.82 12.56
C VAL A 167 4.60 11.90 12.57
N VAL A 168 4.53 10.75 13.26
CA VAL A 168 5.65 9.78 13.35
C VAL A 168 6.01 9.23 11.97
N THR A 169 5.02 8.95 11.11
CA THR A 169 5.28 8.44 9.76
C THR A 169 5.98 9.49 8.90
N ILE A 170 5.56 10.75 8.98
CA ILE A 170 6.22 11.86 8.27
C ILE A 170 7.67 12.01 8.75
N ASP A 171 7.92 12.01 10.06
CA ASP A 171 9.26 12.13 10.61
C ASP A 171 10.20 11.00 10.17
N ILE A 172 9.69 9.76 10.15
CA ILE A 172 10.46 8.60 9.70
C ILE A 172 10.73 8.68 8.19
N PHE A 173 9.76 9.11 7.38
CA PHE A 173 9.97 9.30 5.93
C PHE A 173 11.00 10.39 5.65
N ILE A 174 10.94 11.51 6.35
CA ILE A 174 11.93 12.60 6.22
C ILE A 174 13.32 12.07 6.59
N THR A 175 13.45 11.38 7.73
CA THR A 175 14.71 10.80 8.19
C THR A 175 15.25 9.77 7.21
N PHE A 176 14.41 8.85 6.72
CA PHE A 176 14.80 7.85 5.73
C PHE A 176 15.26 8.51 4.43
N PHE A 177 14.54 9.52 3.94
CA PHE A 177 14.88 10.25 2.71
C PHE A 177 16.23 10.98 2.86
N ILE A 178 16.48 11.61 4.01
CA ILE A 178 17.76 12.30 4.30
C ILE A 178 18.90 11.27 4.33
N VAL A 179 18.74 10.16 5.08
CA VAL A 179 19.77 9.12 5.19
C VAL A 179 20.05 8.47 3.83
N PHE A 180 19.00 8.18 3.05
CA PHE A 180 19.11 7.61 1.72
C PHE A 180 19.83 8.58 0.75
N HIS A 181 19.49 9.87 0.81
CA HIS A 181 20.14 10.89 -0.03
C HIS A 181 21.61 11.06 0.33
N LEU A 182 21.95 11.07 1.62
CA LEU A 182 23.33 11.13 2.09
C LEU A 182 24.12 9.90 1.67
N PHE A 183 23.53 8.71 1.79
CA PHE A 183 24.16 7.44 1.36
C PHE A 183 24.41 7.44 -0.16
N PHE A 184 23.42 7.87 -0.95
CA PHE A 184 23.53 7.94 -2.41
C PHE A 184 24.56 8.98 -2.85
N TYR A 185 24.59 10.17 -2.21
CA TYR A 185 25.59 11.19 -2.44
C TYR A 185 27.01 10.67 -2.12
N TRP A 186 27.17 9.98 -0.99
CA TRP A 186 28.43 9.36 -0.59
C TRP A 186 28.88 8.26 -1.58
N SER A 187 27.95 7.43 -2.06
CA SER A 187 28.24 6.39 -3.06
C SER A 187 28.71 6.97 -4.39
N ILE A 188 28.13 8.08 -4.85
CA ILE A 188 28.57 8.78 -6.07
C ILE A 188 29.96 9.37 -5.88
N GLN A 189 30.25 9.95 -4.72
CA GLN A 189 31.57 10.49 -4.42
C GLN A 189 32.64 9.39 -4.42
N MET A 190 32.36 8.22 -3.86
CA MET A 190 33.28 7.08 -3.86
C MET A 190 33.52 6.57 -5.29
N MET A 191 32.48 6.42 -6.12
CA MET A 191 32.66 6.01 -7.53
C MET A 191 33.48 7.00 -8.35
N ASN A 192 33.33 8.32 -8.10
CA ASN A 192 34.15 9.34 -8.76
C ASN A 192 35.62 9.30 -8.33
N ILE A 193 35.89 8.96 -7.08
CA ILE A 193 37.28 8.80 -6.57
C ILE A 193 37.93 7.58 -7.24
N ASP A 194 37.23 6.44 -7.32
CA ASP A 194 37.74 5.24 -7.97
C ASP A 194 38.01 5.46 -9.47
N TYR A 195 37.17 6.22 -10.16
CA TYR A 195 37.41 6.63 -11.55
C TYR A 195 38.66 7.50 -11.69
N LEU A 196 38.86 8.49 -10.82
CA LEU A 196 40.05 9.35 -10.83
C LEU A 196 41.32 8.60 -10.50
N LEU A 197 41.28 7.56 -9.64
CA LEU A 197 42.41 6.74 -9.29
C LEU A 197 42.76 5.69 -10.38
N SER A 198 41.81 5.37 -11.26
CA SER A 198 42.04 4.44 -12.37
C SER A 198 42.74 5.06 -13.60
N GLU A 199 42.85 6.40 -13.64
CA GLU A 199 43.57 7.13 -14.71
C GLU A 199 45.04 7.43 -14.39
N TYR A 200 45.56 7.00 -13.22
CA TYR A 200 46.98 7.03 -12.83
C TYR A 200 47.56 5.62 -12.73
#